data_7b259a840008efd81f55e12a8fb96f79
#
_entry.id   7b259a840008efd81f55e12a8fb96f79
#
_cell.length_a   1.000
_cell.length_b   1.000
_cell.length_c   1.000
_cell.angle_alpha   90.00
_cell.angle_beta   90.00
_cell.angle_gamma   90.00
#
_symmetry.space_group_name_H-M   'P 1'
#
loop_
_entity.id
_entity.type
_entity.pdbx_description
1 polymer ?
#
loop_
_entity_poly.entity_id
_entity_poly.type
_entity_poly.pdbx_seq_one_letter_code
_entity_poly.pdbx_strand_id
1 'polypeptide(L)'
;MKKLIFGYGETGKAVEQFYIKNKTDYEIYDDNIPELDTDISNQLSEFDEVIISPGVPPDNLLLSKIKSQNIKISTDLDLFTQYRKK
;
A
#
# COMPACT_ATOMS: atom_id res chain seq x y z
N MET A 1 5.55 11.52 5.79
CA MET A 1 5.74 10.45 4.79
C MET A 1 4.40 9.94 4.32
N LYS A 2 4.36 9.37 3.14
CA LYS A 2 3.14 8.82 2.57
C LYS A 2 3.06 7.32 2.76
N LYS A 3 1.86 6.81 2.71
CA LYS A 3 1.59 5.37 2.66
C LYS A 3 1.22 4.96 1.25
N LEU A 4 1.52 3.74 0.87
CA LEU A 4 1.11 3.21 -0.42
C LEU A 4 0.13 2.07 -0.22
N ILE A 5 -1.01 2.13 -0.91
CA ILE A 5 -1.97 1.04 -0.95
C ILE A 5 -1.70 0.28 -2.25
N PHE A 6 -1.21 -0.95 -2.14
CA PHE A 6 -0.87 -1.76 -3.30
C PHE A 6 -1.97 -2.81 -3.48
N GLY A 7 -2.79 -2.61 -4.49
CA GLY A 7 -3.95 -3.44 -4.75
C GLY A 7 -5.23 -2.76 -4.26
N TYR A 8 -6.08 -2.36 -5.20
CA TYR A 8 -7.26 -1.56 -4.88
C TYR A 8 -8.54 -2.39 -5.06
N GLY A 9 -8.59 -3.53 -4.40
CA GLY A 9 -9.81 -4.31 -4.26
C GLY A 9 -10.54 -3.89 -3.00
N GLU A 10 -11.34 -4.79 -2.44
CA GLU A 10 -12.08 -4.48 -1.23
C GLU A 10 -11.16 -4.14 -0.06
N THR A 11 -10.06 -4.86 0.05
CA THR A 11 -9.06 -4.61 1.09
C THR A 11 -8.48 -3.22 0.95
N GLY A 12 -8.07 -2.84 -0.28
CA GLY A 12 -7.49 -1.54 -0.51
C GLY A 12 -8.45 -0.41 -0.23
N LYS A 13 -9.72 -0.60 -0.59
CA LYS A 13 -10.74 0.41 -0.32
C LYS A 13 -10.98 0.60 1.17
N ALA A 14 -10.95 -0.48 1.93
CA ALA A 14 -11.09 -0.39 3.39
C ALA A 14 -9.92 0.36 4.01
N VAL A 15 -8.70 0.09 3.54
CA VAL A 15 -7.51 0.78 4.01
C VAL A 15 -7.57 2.26 3.64
N GLU A 16 -8.05 2.56 2.44
CA GLU A 16 -8.20 3.95 2.00
C GLU A 16 -9.13 4.72 2.94
N GLN A 17 -10.27 4.14 3.28
CA GLN A 17 -11.21 4.77 4.20
C GLN A 17 -10.57 5.04 5.55
N PHE A 18 -9.78 4.09 6.02
CA PHE A 18 -9.06 4.25 7.26
C PHE A 18 -8.08 5.44 7.19
N TYR A 19 -7.34 5.57 6.08
CA TYR A 19 -6.40 6.67 5.92
C TYR A 19 -7.10 8.01 5.80
N ILE A 20 -8.23 8.05 5.09
CA ILE A 20 -9.02 9.28 4.98
C ILE A 20 -9.49 9.71 6.37
N LYS A 21 -10.01 8.78 7.14
CA LYS A 21 -10.51 9.07 8.47
C LYS A 21 -9.41 9.60 9.39
N ASN A 22 -8.20 9.12 9.22
CA ASN A 22 -7.05 9.49 10.06
C ASN A 22 -6.20 10.60 9.44
N LYS A 23 -6.65 11.17 8.32
CA LYS A 23 -5.96 12.27 7.63
C LYS A 23 -4.51 11.92 7.29
N THR A 24 -4.30 10.68 6.85
CA THR A 24 -3.00 10.18 6.47
C THR A 24 -2.82 10.32 4.97
N ASP A 25 -1.67 10.83 4.53
CA ASP A 25 -1.36 10.92 3.11
C ASP A 25 -1.10 9.53 2.53
N TYR A 26 -1.66 9.25 1.37
CA TYR A 26 -1.50 7.97 0.73
C TYR A 26 -1.59 8.09 -0.79
N GLU A 27 -1.09 7.05 -1.47
CA GLU A 27 -1.26 6.84 -2.90
C GLU A 27 -1.80 5.44 -3.11
N ILE A 28 -2.36 5.20 -4.29
CA ILE A 28 -2.90 3.89 -4.63
C ILE A 28 -2.22 3.40 -5.90
N TYR A 29 -1.86 2.12 -5.93
CA TYR A 29 -1.35 1.48 -7.13
C TYR A 29 -2.03 0.12 -7.29
N ASP A 30 -2.43 -0.19 -8.53
CA ASP A 30 -3.02 -1.49 -8.86
C ASP A 30 -2.72 -1.80 -10.32
N ASP A 31 -2.10 -2.94 -10.58
CA ASP A 31 -1.73 -3.36 -11.94
C ASP A 31 -2.96 -3.51 -12.84
N ASN A 32 -4.12 -3.75 -12.26
CA ASN A 32 -5.36 -3.96 -13.00
C ASN A 32 -6.13 -2.67 -13.26
N ILE A 33 -5.62 -1.54 -12.80
CA ILE A 33 -6.26 -0.24 -12.98
C ILE A 33 -5.23 0.71 -13.59
N PRO A 34 -5.15 0.75 -14.93
CA PRO A 34 -4.12 1.57 -15.59
C PRO A 34 -4.17 3.05 -15.23
N GLU A 35 -5.33 3.56 -14.87
CA GLU A 35 -5.48 4.97 -14.49
C GLU A 35 -4.69 5.32 -13.23
N LEU A 36 -4.36 4.31 -12.43
CA LEU A 36 -3.58 4.50 -11.21
C LEU A 36 -2.09 4.30 -11.45
N ASP A 37 -1.71 3.99 -12.69
CA ASP A 37 -0.31 3.77 -13.03
C ASP A 37 0.38 5.13 -13.15
N THR A 38 0.78 5.66 -12.04
CA THR A 38 1.65 6.82 -11.99
C THR A 38 3.06 6.29 -11.77
N ASP A 39 4.05 7.15 -11.83
CA ASP A 39 5.45 6.76 -11.67
C ASP A 39 5.77 6.25 -10.26
N ILE A 40 4.98 5.29 -9.76
CA ILE A 40 5.16 4.79 -8.40
C ILE A 40 6.55 4.24 -8.18
N SER A 41 7.09 3.52 -9.17
CA SER A 41 8.42 2.93 -9.00
C SER A 41 9.51 3.99 -8.82
N ASN A 42 9.28 5.20 -9.32
CA ASN A 42 10.22 6.31 -9.14
C ASN A 42 9.93 7.12 -7.87
N GLN A 43 8.83 6.83 -7.22
CA GLN A 43 8.41 7.55 -6.02
C GLN A 43 8.49 6.71 -4.76
N LEU A 44 9.07 5.52 -4.83
CA LEU A 44 9.08 4.60 -3.70
C LEU A 44 9.73 5.20 -2.46
N SER A 45 10.72 6.06 -2.64
CA SER A 45 11.40 6.67 -1.49
C SER A 45 10.49 7.61 -0.69
N GLU A 46 9.34 7.99 -1.25
CA GLU A 46 8.39 8.87 -0.55
C GLU A 46 7.48 8.10 0.40
N PHE A 47 7.50 6.77 0.34
CA PHE A 47 6.63 5.94 1.16
C PHE A 47 7.40 5.34 2.31
N ASP A 48 6.82 5.39 3.50
CA ASP A 48 7.41 4.73 4.66
C ASP A 48 6.74 3.39 4.97
N GLU A 49 5.62 3.11 4.34
CA GLU A 49 4.92 1.85 4.54
C GLU A 49 4.05 1.54 3.33
N VAL A 50 4.00 0.27 2.97
CA VAL A 50 3.14 -0.23 1.89
C VAL A 50 2.18 -1.24 2.48
N ILE A 51 0.89 -1.01 2.27
CA ILE A 51 -0.15 -1.99 2.63
C ILE A 51 -0.46 -2.81 1.40
N ILE A 52 -0.16 -4.09 1.45
CA ILE A 52 -0.29 -4.97 0.31
C ILE A 52 -1.55 -5.83 0.44
N SER A 53 -2.28 -5.93 -0.66
CA SER A 53 -3.46 -6.78 -0.74
C SER A 53 -3.07 -8.24 -0.94
N PRO A 54 -3.83 -9.19 -0.41
CA PRO A 54 -3.51 -10.61 -0.59
C PRO A 54 -3.52 -11.05 -2.06
N GLY A 55 -4.18 -10.30 -2.93
CA GLY A 55 -4.21 -10.62 -4.36
C GLY A 55 -2.95 -10.30 -5.13
N VAL A 56 -2.01 -9.58 -4.53
CA VAL A 56 -0.76 -9.23 -5.20
C VAL A 56 0.19 -10.42 -5.17
N PRO A 57 0.66 -10.93 -6.34
CA PRO A 57 1.55 -12.08 -6.34
C PRO A 57 2.91 -11.76 -5.68
N PRO A 58 3.52 -12.74 -5.01
CA PRO A 58 4.81 -12.51 -4.36
C PRO A 58 5.95 -12.22 -5.33
N ASP A 59 5.81 -12.58 -6.60
CA ASP A 59 6.83 -12.32 -7.62
C ASP A 59 6.58 -11.03 -8.40
N ASN A 60 5.66 -10.20 -7.95
CA ASN A 60 5.38 -8.93 -8.60
C ASN A 60 6.63 -8.06 -8.65
N LEU A 61 6.89 -7.43 -9.80
CA LEU A 61 8.10 -6.65 -10.00
C LEU A 61 8.17 -5.42 -9.10
N LEU A 62 7.05 -4.73 -8.94
CA LEU A 62 7.03 -3.57 -8.06
C LEU A 62 7.26 -3.97 -6.60
N LEU A 63 6.69 -5.10 -6.19
CA LEU A 63 6.88 -5.61 -4.85
C LEU A 63 8.36 -5.92 -4.60
N SER A 64 9.06 -6.48 -5.59
CA SER A 64 10.49 -6.73 -5.48
C SER A 64 11.27 -5.44 -5.28
N LYS A 65 10.90 -4.38 -5.99
CA LYS A 65 11.55 -3.07 -5.81
C LYS A 65 11.30 -2.51 -4.42
N ILE A 66 10.08 -2.65 -3.92
CA ILE A 66 9.73 -2.19 -2.58
C ILE A 66 10.59 -2.89 -1.55
N LYS A 67 10.74 -4.21 -1.68
CA LYS A 67 11.56 -4.98 -0.76
C LYS A 67 13.03 -4.57 -0.82
N SER A 68 13.53 -4.28 -2.02
CA SER A 68 14.93 -3.89 -2.19
C SER A 68 15.26 -2.56 -1.56
N GLN A 69 14.26 -1.71 -1.34
CA GLN A 69 14.45 -0.40 -0.72
C GLN A 69 14.16 -0.42 0.78
N ASN A 70 13.91 -1.58 1.36
CA ASN A 70 13.67 -1.75 2.79
C ASN A 70 12.47 -0.96 3.29
N ILE A 71 11.47 -0.77 2.44
CA ILE A 71 10.23 -0.11 2.84
C ILE A 71 9.40 -1.12 3.63
N LYS A 72 8.81 -0.68 4.74
CA LYS A 72 7.97 -1.56 5.56
C LYS A 72 6.76 -2.04 4.74
N ILE A 73 6.51 -3.34 4.76
CA ILE A 73 5.37 -3.95 4.09
C ILE A 73 4.45 -4.54 5.15
N SER A 74 3.18 -4.17 5.07
CA SER A 74 2.17 -4.65 6.00
C SER A 74 0.94 -5.09 5.24
N THR A 75 0.04 -5.79 5.92
CA THR A 75 -1.26 -6.15 5.36
C THR A 75 -2.33 -5.34 6.08
N ASP A 76 -3.56 -5.44 5.56
CA ASP A 76 -4.69 -4.81 6.23
C ASP A 76 -4.88 -5.36 7.64
N LEU A 77 -4.64 -6.65 7.82
CA LEU A 77 -4.74 -7.25 9.14
C LEU A 77 -3.73 -6.66 10.11
N ASP A 78 -2.51 -6.47 9.65
CA ASP A 78 -1.47 -5.84 10.48
C ASP A 78 -1.88 -4.43 10.88
N LEU A 79 -2.39 -3.67 9.92
CA LEU A 79 -2.78 -2.30 10.17
C LEU A 79 -3.93 -2.21 11.18
N PHE A 80 -4.98 -2.97 10.95
CA PHE A 80 -6.16 -2.90 11.80
C PHE A 80 -5.93 -3.50 13.17
N THR A 81 -5.12 -4.55 13.26
CA THR A 81 -4.75 -5.13 14.55
C THR A 81 -3.99 -4.13 15.41
N GLN A 82 -3.08 -3.40 14.77
CA GLN A 82 -2.29 -2.38 15.46
C GLN A 82 -3.18 -1.33 16.13
N TYR A 83 -4.27 -0.96 15.48
CA TYR A 83 -5.16 0.09 15.99
C TYR A 83 -6.29 -0.44 16.86
N ARG A 84 -6.50 -1.74 16.87
CA ARG A 84 -7.48 -2.37 17.76
C ARG A 84 -6.92 -2.65 19.14
N LYS A 85 -5.63 -2.77 19.22
CA LYS A 85 -4.97 -3.11 20.45
C LYS A 85 -5.02 -1.95 21.41
N LYS A 86 -5.77 -2.09 22.39
CA LYS A 86 -5.90 -1.04 23.41
C LYS A 86 -5.72 -1.64 24.76
#